data_e8210475f99d919350ee3d1793024e8d
#
_entry.id   e8210475f99d919350ee3d1793024e8d
#
_cell.length_a   1.000
_cell.length_b   1.000
_cell.length_c   1.000
_cell.angle_alpha   90.00
_cell.angle_beta   90.00
_cell.angle_gamma   90.00
#
_symmetry.space_group_name_H-M   'P 1'
#
loop_
_entity.id
_entity.type
_entity.pdbx_description
1 polymer ?
#
loop_
_entity_poly.entity_id
_entity_poly.type
_entity_poly.pdbx_seq_one_letter_code
_entity_poly.pdbx_strand_id
1 'polypeptide(L)'
;VWTAGGVHRQWARVTVATLFIVFAIITWRRFGDLYLDTGVVLYGPWQVILGRVPYRDFEWLYGPFSLYWNALWYKLFGVRDVTLMGVNLALAAATVAASYHYFERAWCTLAAVGGAWLLLTCFVFSHTTKVGNYNYVLPYSSEQLHGMQLALLATWATQQALAKGGCRRWWFVAGSACGCAFLAKAEMFPAAVLPVLAGIGLYVAEGVARKSSSLASLSHEDACSVGRAQHLRRSSSSAFISVVGGFLFPLCTYATYAFWVMDPKQALLAVVGAWKTVLTPAAKVPWNLKTMGLDDVSGNLGRLGLGVGIVVAVVLAIGLVGRWCQQRHGRVGFQQALEWGAIVGLFALGVRFENWELPIRALPIIAGGAVVGAAIWLCNNRENFKERGQIVALGLWGLFSVGAILRMILDARIRQYGFTQAMPATLLLVPLLVIYLPRTAALLGSNARVVQRLGLALVFTLGIANLGESWKYLQRKNTPIEFGGVSLKTFDDDPRTETFVGALRYLSSTIPEDETLLVIPEGALVNFILDRRNPARFCQLTPTEIAGFGERHILEDFRRASPKWIVLVHKYTVPVLFGEPEYGSEILAWVRSEYRVERLFGEEPLRTPRSFGVQVWKRLN
;
A
#
# COMPACT_ATOMS: atom_id res chain seq x y z
N VAL A 1 1.80 -12.73 -31.74
CA VAL A 1 0.99 -12.48 -30.53
C VAL A 1 0.50 -13.83 -30.03
N TRP A 2 0.97 -14.27 -28.86
CA TRP A 2 0.58 -15.53 -28.25
C TRP A 2 -0.84 -15.41 -27.69
N THR A 3 -1.83 -15.85 -28.43
CA THR A 3 -3.13 -16.20 -27.88
C THR A 3 -2.99 -17.59 -27.27
N ALA A 4 -2.65 -17.65 -25.99
CA ALA A 4 -2.58 -18.91 -25.27
C ALA A 4 -3.96 -19.56 -25.29
N GLY A 5 -4.06 -20.81 -25.81
CA GLY A 5 -5.28 -21.60 -25.75
C GLY A 5 -5.73 -21.81 -24.29
N GLY A 6 -6.97 -22.23 -24.07
CA GLY A 6 -7.57 -22.37 -22.73
C GLY A 6 -6.72 -23.15 -21.73
N VAL A 7 -6.02 -24.20 -22.17
CA VAL A 7 -5.10 -25.01 -21.34
C VAL A 7 -3.93 -24.20 -20.77
N HIS A 8 -3.30 -23.34 -21.60
CA HIS A 8 -2.18 -22.50 -21.12
C HIS A 8 -2.63 -21.45 -20.08
N ARG A 9 -3.87 -20.95 -20.18
CA ARG A 9 -4.44 -20.02 -19.19
C ARG A 9 -4.66 -20.67 -17.83
N GLN A 10 -5.14 -21.93 -17.82
CA GLN A 10 -5.32 -22.69 -16.58
C GLN A 10 -3.98 -22.94 -15.88
N TRP A 11 -2.97 -23.40 -16.62
CA TRP A 11 -1.63 -23.62 -16.07
C TRP A 11 -1.01 -22.33 -15.50
N ALA A 12 -1.18 -21.20 -16.17
CA ALA A 12 -0.70 -19.91 -15.67
C ALA A 12 -1.35 -19.54 -14.31
N ARG A 13 -2.66 -19.73 -14.18
CA ARG A 13 -3.37 -19.49 -12.91
C ARG A 13 -2.94 -20.47 -11.81
N VAL A 14 -2.79 -21.74 -12.14
CA VAL A 14 -2.29 -22.75 -11.22
C VAL A 14 -0.88 -22.39 -10.73
N THR A 15 0.02 -21.97 -11.64
CA THR A 15 1.38 -21.54 -11.28
C THR A 15 1.36 -20.35 -10.31
N VAL A 16 0.57 -19.32 -10.58
CA VAL A 16 0.46 -18.15 -9.69
C VAL A 16 -0.10 -18.55 -8.32
N ALA A 17 -1.14 -19.39 -8.29
CA ALA A 17 -1.71 -19.90 -7.03
C ALA A 17 -0.70 -20.74 -6.23
N THR A 18 0.04 -21.62 -6.91
CA THR A 18 1.09 -22.43 -6.28
C THR A 18 2.19 -21.55 -5.69
N LEU A 19 2.68 -20.54 -6.43
CA LEU A 19 3.68 -19.59 -5.93
C LEU A 19 3.16 -18.81 -4.71
N PHE A 20 1.89 -18.37 -4.74
CA PHE A 20 1.28 -17.72 -3.59
C PHE A 20 1.29 -18.63 -2.35
N ILE A 21 0.87 -19.88 -2.49
CA ILE A 21 0.82 -20.85 -1.38
C ILE A 21 2.24 -21.13 -0.86
N VAL A 22 3.21 -21.37 -1.75
CA VAL A 22 4.61 -21.62 -1.37
C VAL A 22 5.18 -20.44 -0.58
N PHE A 23 4.99 -19.21 -1.07
CA PHE A 23 5.48 -18.03 -0.36
C PHE A 23 4.75 -17.82 0.97
N ALA A 24 3.44 -18.06 1.04
CA ALA A 24 2.68 -17.99 2.28
C ALA A 24 3.22 -18.97 3.33
N ILE A 25 3.52 -20.21 2.95
CA ILE A 25 4.09 -21.23 3.85
C ILE A 25 5.50 -20.84 4.32
N ILE A 26 6.37 -20.42 3.41
CA ILE A 26 7.77 -20.06 3.73
C ILE A 26 7.82 -18.85 4.67
N THR A 27 6.92 -17.88 4.48
CA THR A 27 6.93 -16.62 5.24
C THR A 27 6.02 -16.63 6.47
N TRP A 28 5.30 -17.72 6.71
CA TRP A 28 4.33 -17.82 7.80
C TRP A 28 4.95 -17.47 9.15
N ARG A 29 4.35 -16.53 9.85
CA ARG A 29 4.77 -16.01 11.17
C ARG A 29 6.15 -15.29 11.18
N ARG A 30 6.79 -15.06 10.02
CA ARG A 30 8.09 -14.37 9.91
C ARG A 30 7.97 -12.88 9.62
N PHE A 31 6.76 -12.37 9.47
CA PHE A 31 6.48 -10.94 9.30
C PHE A 31 6.15 -10.26 10.63
N GLY A 32 6.21 -8.94 10.63
CA GLY A 32 6.03 -8.12 11.81
C GLY A 32 7.33 -7.80 12.53
N ASP A 33 7.25 -6.83 13.44
CA ASP A 33 8.33 -6.41 14.32
C ASP A 33 7.80 -6.31 15.74
N LEU A 34 8.56 -6.83 16.71
CA LEU A 34 8.14 -6.85 18.12
C LEU A 34 8.21 -5.48 18.79
N TYR A 35 8.95 -4.55 18.21
CA TYR A 35 9.29 -3.28 18.85
C TYR A 35 8.62 -2.08 18.19
N LEU A 36 8.13 -2.24 16.96
CA LEU A 36 7.63 -1.15 16.12
C LEU A 36 6.29 -1.54 15.46
N ASP A 37 5.38 -0.60 15.33
CA ASP A 37 4.16 -0.61 14.51
C ASP A 37 3.22 -1.83 14.66
N THR A 38 3.72 -3.07 14.73
CA THR A 38 2.89 -4.30 14.83
C THR A 38 1.93 -4.22 16.01
N GLY A 39 2.39 -3.65 17.13
CA GLY A 39 1.56 -3.50 18.32
C GLY A 39 0.30 -2.67 18.08
N VAL A 40 0.43 -1.54 17.39
CA VAL A 40 -0.71 -0.65 17.12
C VAL A 40 -1.73 -1.29 16.21
N VAL A 41 -1.27 -2.03 15.20
CA VAL A 41 -2.14 -2.76 14.25
C VAL A 41 -2.97 -3.83 14.97
N LEU A 42 -2.41 -4.48 15.97
CA LEU A 42 -3.11 -5.50 16.77
C LEU A 42 -3.96 -4.87 17.88
N TYR A 43 -3.43 -3.87 18.58
CA TYR A 43 -4.04 -3.24 19.75
C TYR A 43 -5.27 -2.41 19.41
N GLY A 44 -5.23 -1.60 18.35
CA GLY A 44 -6.34 -0.71 17.98
C GLY A 44 -7.67 -1.45 17.78
N PRO A 45 -7.75 -2.48 16.94
CA PRO A 45 -8.95 -3.29 16.77
C PRO A 45 -9.39 -4.01 18.05
N TRP A 46 -8.44 -4.42 18.90
CA TRP A 46 -8.74 -5.01 20.19
C TRP A 46 -9.45 -4.01 21.13
N GLN A 47 -9.07 -2.72 21.14
CA GLN A 47 -9.78 -1.70 21.90
C GLN A 47 -11.26 -1.59 21.47
N VAL A 48 -11.53 -1.73 20.17
CA VAL A 48 -12.91 -1.75 19.65
C VAL A 48 -13.69 -2.98 20.18
N ILE A 49 -13.05 -4.15 20.26
CA ILE A 49 -13.65 -5.36 20.84
C ILE A 49 -13.98 -5.18 22.32
N LEU A 50 -13.16 -4.42 23.05
CA LEU A 50 -13.40 -4.06 24.44
C LEU A 50 -14.50 -3.00 24.63
N GLY A 51 -15.19 -2.59 23.56
CA GLY A 51 -16.28 -1.60 23.56
C GLY A 51 -15.82 -0.15 23.58
N ARG A 52 -14.51 0.11 23.43
CA ARG A 52 -13.99 1.48 23.32
C ARG A 52 -14.22 2.03 21.91
N VAL A 53 -14.64 3.27 21.83
CA VAL A 53 -14.98 3.96 20.58
C VAL A 53 -13.79 4.85 20.15
N PRO A 54 -13.24 4.67 18.94
CA PRO A 54 -12.17 5.54 18.43
C PRO A 54 -12.58 7.00 18.43
N TYR A 55 -11.65 7.91 18.67
CA TYR A 55 -11.79 9.37 18.78
C TYR A 55 -12.58 9.85 20.01
N ARG A 56 -13.39 8.99 20.65
CA ARG A 56 -14.06 9.27 21.92
C ARG A 56 -13.26 8.76 23.12
N ASP A 57 -12.94 7.45 23.13
CA ASP A 57 -12.34 6.76 24.27
C ASP A 57 -10.82 6.56 24.10
N PHE A 58 -10.35 6.57 22.88
CA PHE A 58 -8.93 6.57 22.54
C PHE A 58 -8.68 7.35 21.25
N GLU A 59 -7.52 7.98 21.19
CA GLU A 59 -7.11 8.73 19.99
C GLU A 59 -6.59 7.80 18.90
N TRP A 60 -6.97 8.13 17.66
CA TRP A 60 -6.53 7.44 16.47
C TRP A 60 -6.15 8.43 15.39
N LEU A 61 -4.99 8.22 14.78
CA LEU A 61 -4.45 9.18 13.79
C LEU A 61 -4.96 8.92 12.37
N TYR A 62 -5.49 7.72 12.13
CA TYR A 62 -5.97 7.27 10.81
C TYR A 62 -7.50 7.17 10.79
N GLY A 63 -8.05 6.67 9.67
CA GLY A 63 -9.48 6.53 9.53
C GLY A 63 -10.06 5.30 10.27
N PRO A 64 -11.36 5.30 10.51
CA PRO A 64 -12.03 4.27 11.29
C PRO A 64 -12.22 2.94 10.54
N PHE A 65 -12.20 2.95 9.21
CA PHE A 65 -12.56 1.77 8.41
C PHE A 65 -11.76 0.53 8.79
N SER A 66 -10.43 0.64 8.85
CA SER A 66 -9.56 -0.52 9.12
C SER A 66 -9.68 -1.03 10.54
N LEU A 67 -9.93 -0.14 11.51
CA LEU A 67 -10.16 -0.55 12.90
C LEU A 67 -11.39 -1.45 13.02
N TYR A 68 -12.53 -1.01 12.50
CA TYR A 68 -13.78 -1.77 12.56
C TYR A 68 -13.72 -3.03 11.69
N TRP A 69 -13.05 -2.97 10.52
CA TRP A 69 -12.80 -4.12 9.68
C TRP A 69 -12.02 -5.22 10.43
N ASN A 70 -10.91 -4.86 11.04
CA ASN A 70 -10.09 -5.81 11.79
C ASN A 70 -10.79 -6.30 13.07
N ALA A 71 -11.53 -5.42 13.76
CA ALA A 71 -12.32 -5.79 14.93
C ALA A 71 -13.42 -6.80 14.59
N LEU A 72 -14.07 -6.69 13.42
CA LEU A 72 -15.03 -7.69 12.96
C LEU A 72 -14.40 -9.10 12.92
N TRP A 73 -13.19 -9.22 12.38
CA TRP A 73 -12.50 -10.51 12.29
C TRP A 73 -12.04 -11.01 13.66
N TYR A 74 -11.62 -10.13 14.55
CA TYR A 74 -11.35 -10.49 15.93
C TYR A 74 -12.60 -11.02 16.64
N LYS A 75 -13.74 -10.42 16.40
CA LYS A 75 -15.03 -10.90 16.97
C LYS A 75 -15.40 -12.30 16.46
N LEU A 76 -15.08 -12.61 15.21
CA LEU A 76 -15.44 -13.89 14.58
C LEU A 76 -14.44 -15.02 14.88
N PHE A 77 -13.14 -14.72 14.95
CA PHE A 77 -12.07 -15.73 15.01
C PHE A 77 -11.15 -15.59 16.23
N GLY A 78 -11.46 -14.66 17.14
CA GLY A 78 -10.67 -14.41 18.35
C GLY A 78 -9.57 -13.38 18.15
N VAL A 79 -9.18 -12.74 19.27
CA VAL A 79 -8.18 -11.66 19.33
C VAL A 79 -6.78 -12.28 19.36
N ARG A 80 -6.21 -12.45 18.17
CA ARG A 80 -4.87 -13.04 17.96
C ARG A 80 -4.22 -12.43 16.72
N ASP A 81 -2.90 -12.37 16.70
CA ASP A 81 -2.13 -11.93 15.52
C ASP A 81 -2.40 -12.81 14.29
N VAL A 82 -2.48 -14.14 14.48
CA VAL A 82 -2.77 -15.10 13.39
C VAL A 82 -4.14 -14.88 12.76
N THR A 83 -5.11 -14.31 13.48
CA THR A 83 -6.42 -13.93 12.92
C THR A 83 -6.24 -12.87 11.84
N LEU A 84 -5.53 -11.77 12.14
CA LEU A 84 -5.29 -10.72 11.15
C LEU A 84 -4.36 -11.19 10.03
N MET A 85 -3.35 -12.01 10.33
CA MET A 85 -2.49 -12.61 9.31
C MET A 85 -3.28 -13.46 8.32
N GLY A 86 -4.21 -14.30 8.80
CA GLY A 86 -5.08 -15.13 7.96
C GLY A 86 -6.02 -14.30 7.08
N VAL A 87 -6.66 -13.28 7.66
CA VAL A 87 -7.52 -12.33 6.92
C VAL A 87 -6.73 -11.59 5.85
N ASN A 88 -5.57 -11.07 6.22
CA ASN A 88 -4.71 -10.34 5.29
C ASN A 88 -4.17 -11.23 4.17
N LEU A 89 -3.88 -12.53 4.43
CA LEU A 89 -3.55 -13.49 3.37
C LEU A 89 -4.72 -13.69 2.40
N ALA A 90 -5.95 -13.79 2.90
CA ALA A 90 -7.13 -13.88 2.04
C ALA A 90 -7.32 -12.60 1.19
N LEU A 91 -7.14 -11.42 1.78
CA LEU A 91 -7.16 -10.13 1.07
C LEU A 91 -6.01 -10.02 0.06
N ALA A 92 -4.82 -10.50 0.39
CA ALA A 92 -3.68 -10.56 -0.53
C ALA A 92 -3.97 -11.48 -1.72
N ALA A 93 -4.55 -12.66 -1.49
CA ALA A 93 -4.98 -13.57 -2.55
C ALA A 93 -6.03 -12.91 -3.46
N ALA A 94 -7.01 -12.19 -2.89
CA ALA A 94 -7.99 -11.43 -3.64
C ALA A 94 -7.33 -10.30 -4.46
N THR A 95 -6.32 -9.61 -3.91
CA THR A 95 -5.55 -8.57 -4.59
C THR A 95 -4.78 -9.15 -5.80
N VAL A 96 -4.12 -10.29 -5.61
CA VAL A 96 -3.41 -11.01 -6.70
C VAL A 96 -4.39 -11.44 -7.78
N ALA A 97 -5.52 -12.05 -7.39
CA ALA A 97 -6.55 -12.50 -8.32
C ALA A 97 -7.18 -11.33 -9.11
N ALA A 98 -7.51 -10.21 -8.44
CA ALA A 98 -8.08 -9.03 -9.07
C ALA A 98 -7.09 -8.37 -10.06
N SER A 99 -5.82 -8.21 -9.66
CA SER A 99 -4.77 -7.67 -10.52
C SER A 99 -4.49 -8.59 -11.71
N TYR A 100 -4.38 -9.91 -11.48
CA TYR A 100 -4.23 -10.90 -12.54
C TYR A 100 -5.38 -10.81 -13.55
N HIS A 101 -6.62 -10.81 -13.07
CA HIS A 101 -7.81 -10.73 -13.91
C HIS A 101 -7.90 -9.42 -14.70
N TYR A 102 -7.53 -8.28 -14.06
CA TYR A 102 -7.46 -6.99 -14.74
C TYR A 102 -6.47 -7.04 -15.90
N PHE A 103 -5.25 -7.53 -15.66
CA PHE A 103 -4.17 -7.60 -16.65
C PHE A 103 -4.48 -8.62 -17.76
N GLU A 104 -5.04 -9.78 -17.42
CA GLU A 104 -5.41 -10.80 -18.39
C GLU A 104 -6.48 -10.30 -19.36
N ARG A 105 -7.48 -9.56 -18.86
CA ARG A 105 -8.55 -8.99 -19.69
C ARG A 105 -8.11 -7.77 -20.48
N ALA A 106 -7.32 -6.91 -19.89
CA ALA A 106 -6.87 -5.69 -20.54
C ALA A 106 -5.86 -5.99 -21.65
N TRP A 107 -4.96 -6.94 -21.43
CA TRP A 107 -3.84 -7.20 -22.33
C TRP A 107 -3.72 -8.68 -22.72
N CYS A 108 -3.12 -9.51 -21.86
CA CYS A 108 -2.95 -10.95 -22.13
C CYS A 108 -2.48 -11.69 -20.86
N THR A 109 -2.52 -13.03 -20.93
CA THR A 109 -2.05 -13.92 -19.85
C THR A 109 -0.61 -13.67 -19.45
N LEU A 110 0.28 -13.34 -20.41
CA LEU A 110 1.69 -13.06 -20.13
C LEU A 110 1.88 -11.81 -19.26
N ALA A 111 1.12 -10.74 -19.55
CA ALA A 111 1.11 -9.54 -18.72
C ALA A 111 0.54 -9.83 -17.32
N ALA A 112 -0.49 -10.68 -17.23
CA ALA A 112 -1.07 -11.09 -15.95
C ALA A 112 -0.08 -11.88 -15.08
N VAL A 113 0.66 -12.82 -15.66
CA VAL A 113 1.71 -13.59 -14.96
C VAL A 113 2.84 -12.69 -14.49
N GLY A 114 3.34 -11.80 -15.37
CA GLY A 114 4.40 -10.83 -14.99
C GLY A 114 3.96 -9.87 -13.89
N GLY A 115 2.71 -9.37 -13.95
CA GLY A 115 2.13 -8.55 -12.89
C GLY A 115 1.99 -9.31 -11.57
N ALA A 116 1.47 -10.53 -11.61
CA ALA A 116 1.36 -11.38 -10.42
C ALA A 116 2.74 -11.73 -9.83
N TRP A 117 3.73 -12.00 -10.67
CA TRP A 117 5.12 -12.23 -10.23
C TRP A 117 5.67 -11.04 -9.43
N LEU A 118 5.60 -9.82 -9.98
CA LEU A 118 6.06 -8.62 -9.27
C LEU A 118 5.24 -8.37 -8.00
N LEU A 119 3.92 -8.58 -8.05
CA LEU A 119 3.05 -8.39 -6.89
C LEU A 119 3.43 -9.33 -5.75
N LEU A 120 3.68 -10.61 -6.03
CA LEU A 120 4.07 -11.61 -5.04
C LEU A 120 5.45 -11.33 -4.46
N THR A 121 6.43 -11.03 -5.32
CA THR A 121 7.84 -10.95 -4.93
C THR A 121 8.25 -9.59 -4.37
N CYS A 122 7.66 -8.50 -4.86
CA CYS A 122 8.06 -7.16 -4.45
C CYS A 122 7.15 -6.56 -3.37
N PHE A 123 5.93 -7.09 -3.16
CA PHE A 123 4.93 -6.46 -2.29
C PHE A 123 4.31 -7.42 -1.28
N VAL A 124 3.61 -8.48 -1.72
CA VAL A 124 2.82 -9.35 -0.84
C VAL A 124 3.70 -10.03 0.20
N PHE A 125 4.80 -10.66 -0.23
CA PHE A 125 5.71 -11.44 0.61
C PHE A 125 7.10 -10.80 0.73
N SER A 126 7.19 -9.49 0.56
CA SER A 126 8.46 -8.76 0.63
C SER A 126 8.92 -8.54 2.07
N HIS A 127 10.24 -8.68 2.30
CA HIS A 127 10.90 -8.39 3.58
C HIS A 127 12.25 -7.73 3.31
N THR A 128 12.24 -6.45 2.95
CA THR A 128 13.41 -5.73 2.43
C THR A 128 14.07 -4.80 3.44
N THR A 129 13.65 -4.82 4.70
CA THR A 129 14.22 -4.03 5.79
C THR A 129 14.31 -4.87 7.05
N LYS A 130 15.11 -4.47 8.04
CA LYS A 130 15.13 -5.12 9.37
C LYS A 130 13.75 -5.15 10.02
N VAL A 131 12.94 -4.11 9.79
CA VAL A 131 11.54 -4.04 10.25
C VAL A 131 10.68 -4.84 9.28
N GLY A 132 10.21 -6.00 9.68
CA GLY A 132 9.54 -6.98 8.83
C GLY A 132 8.03 -6.73 8.63
N ASN A 133 7.58 -5.48 8.56
CA ASN A 133 6.16 -5.09 8.52
C ASN A 133 5.72 -4.38 7.23
N TYR A 134 6.58 -4.30 6.19
CA TYR A 134 6.24 -3.72 4.89
C TYR A 134 5.83 -4.80 3.88
N ASN A 135 4.76 -5.52 4.19
CA ASN A 135 4.19 -6.62 3.41
C ASN A 135 2.65 -6.64 3.57
N TYR A 136 1.97 -7.57 2.87
CA TYR A 136 0.50 -7.64 2.92
C TYR A 136 -0.02 -8.62 3.98
N VAL A 137 0.84 -9.36 4.68
CA VAL A 137 0.44 -10.36 5.69
C VAL A 137 0.30 -9.74 7.08
N LEU A 138 1.31 -8.98 7.50
CA LEU A 138 1.27 -8.22 8.75
C LEU A 138 1.86 -6.82 8.51
N PRO A 139 1.06 -5.92 7.92
CA PRO A 139 1.50 -4.59 7.51
C PRO A 139 1.70 -3.67 8.72
N TYR A 140 2.58 -2.68 8.59
CA TYR A 140 2.75 -1.63 9.59
C TYR A 140 1.51 -0.73 9.74
N SER A 141 0.67 -0.66 8.72
CA SER A 141 -0.59 0.10 8.69
C SER A 141 -1.62 -0.66 7.87
N SER A 142 -2.63 -1.18 8.54
CA SER A 142 -3.79 -1.79 7.90
C SER A 142 -4.53 -0.79 7.02
N GLU A 143 -4.57 0.49 7.43
CA GLU A 143 -5.28 1.56 6.72
C GLU A 143 -4.67 1.81 5.34
N GLN A 144 -3.34 1.74 5.25
CA GLN A 144 -2.65 1.93 3.97
C GLN A 144 -2.87 0.75 3.03
N LEU A 145 -2.82 -0.48 3.56
CA LEU A 145 -3.08 -1.68 2.79
C LEU A 145 -4.53 -1.74 2.29
N HIS A 146 -5.50 -1.57 3.21
CA HIS A 146 -6.92 -1.57 2.85
C HIS A 146 -7.26 -0.43 1.87
N GLY A 147 -6.70 0.77 2.09
CA GLY A 147 -6.87 1.90 1.17
C GLY A 147 -6.40 1.59 -0.25
N MET A 148 -5.25 0.92 -0.41
CA MET A 148 -4.73 0.49 -1.71
C MET A 148 -5.65 -0.58 -2.34
N GLN A 149 -6.13 -1.55 -1.56
CA GLN A 149 -7.03 -2.61 -2.05
C GLN A 149 -8.39 -2.03 -2.49
N LEU A 150 -8.90 -1.05 -1.75
CA LEU A 150 -10.11 -0.30 -2.11
C LEU A 150 -9.91 0.51 -3.40
N ALA A 151 -8.74 1.12 -3.58
CA ALA A 151 -8.39 1.82 -4.83
C ALA A 151 -8.30 0.87 -6.02
N LEU A 152 -7.74 -0.33 -5.83
CA LEU A 152 -7.76 -1.40 -6.84
C LEU A 152 -9.20 -1.81 -7.18
N LEU A 153 -10.05 -2.00 -6.17
CA LEU A 153 -11.47 -2.33 -6.36
C LEU A 153 -12.20 -1.22 -7.12
N ALA A 154 -11.98 0.05 -6.78
CA ALA A 154 -12.55 1.20 -7.47
C ALA A 154 -12.14 1.24 -8.95
N THR A 155 -10.85 1.04 -9.24
CA THR A 155 -10.29 0.98 -10.60
C THR A 155 -10.89 -0.18 -11.40
N TRP A 156 -10.92 -1.37 -10.81
CA TRP A 156 -11.49 -2.56 -11.45
C TRP A 156 -13.00 -2.42 -11.69
N ALA A 157 -13.75 -1.91 -10.71
CA ALA A 157 -15.18 -1.67 -10.84
C ALA A 157 -15.49 -0.63 -11.93
N THR A 158 -14.67 0.42 -12.05
CA THR A 158 -14.76 1.42 -13.13
C THR A 158 -14.56 0.78 -14.49
N GLN A 159 -13.53 -0.06 -14.63
CA GLN A 159 -13.31 -0.82 -15.87
C GLN A 159 -14.52 -1.72 -16.21
N GLN A 160 -15.09 -2.42 -15.21
CA GLN A 160 -16.28 -3.25 -15.41
C GLN A 160 -17.52 -2.41 -15.80
N ALA A 161 -17.69 -1.23 -15.22
CA ALA A 161 -18.77 -0.32 -15.54
C ALA A 161 -18.70 0.12 -17.01
N LEU A 162 -17.50 0.53 -17.47
CA LEU A 162 -17.27 0.91 -18.87
C LEU A 162 -17.46 -0.27 -19.83
N ALA A 163 -16.88 -1.43 -19.51
CA ALA A 163 -16.99 -2.63 -20.35
C ALA A 163 -18.43 -3.15 -20.50
N LYS A 164 -19.30 -2.87 -19.52
CA LYS A 164 -20.71 -3.29 -19.52
C LYS A 164 -21.67 -2.14 -19.84
N GLY A 165 -21.23 -1.16 -20.63
CA GLY A 165 -22.07 -0.08 -21.15
C GLY A 165 -22.66 0.85 -20.08
N GLY A 166 -21.94 1.10 -18.99
CA GLY A 166 -22.36 2.00 -17.93
C GLY A 166 -23.20 1.35 -16.83
N CYS A 167 -22.98 0.08 -16.54
CA CYS A 167 -23.74 -0.68 -15.55
C CYS A 167 -23.73 -0.03 -14.16
N ARG A 168 -24.90 0.39 -13.67
CA ARG A 168 -25.10 1.13 -12.40
C ARG A 168 -24.48 0.46 -11.18
N ARG A 169 -24.58 -0.88 -11.07
CA ARG A 169 -24.02 -1.63 -9.93
C ARG A 169 -22.52 -1.43 -9.81
N TRP A 170 -21.79 -1.44 -10.92
CA TRP A 170 -20.36 -1.26 -10.91
C TRP A 170 -19.94 0.18 -10.59
N TRP A 171 -20.74 1.17 -11.05
CA TRP A 171 -20.55 2.56 -10.63
C TRP A 171 -20.79 2.75 -9.13
N PHE A 172 -21.82 2.11 -8.59
CA PHE A 172 -22.07 2.13 -7.13
C PHE A 172 -20.92 1.47 -6.35
N VAL A 173 -20.42 0.31 -6.79
CA VAL A 173 -19.26 -0.37 -6.17
C VAL A 173 -18.01 0.52 -6.23
N ALA A 174 -17.75 1.18 -7.37
CA ALA A 174 -16.62 2.11 -7.50
C ALA A 174 -16.74 3.28 -6.53
N GLY A 175 -17.92 3.89 -6.42
CA GLY A 175 -18.21 4.93 -5.44
C GLY A 175 -18.03 4.46 -4.00
N SER A 176 -18.58 3.29 -3.65
CA SER A 176 -18.46 2.72 -2.29
C SER A 176 -17.00 2.44 -1.91
N ALA A 177 -16.21 1.94 -2.85
CA ALA A 177 -14.78 1.74 -2.64
C ALA A 177 -14.05 3.07 -2.39
N CYS A 178 -14.42 4.15 -3.11
CA CYS A 178 -13.90 5.49 -2.83
C CYS A 178 -14.31 6.01 -1.44
N GLY A 179 -15.57 5.81 -1.04
CA GLY A 179 -16.04 6.21 0.29
C GLY A 179 -15.35 5.45 1.42
N CYS A 180 -15.14 4.15 1.26
CA CYS A 180 -14.35 3.36 2.21
C CYS A 180 -12.87 3.79 2.23
N ALA A 181 -12.26 4.11 1.08
CA ALA A 181 -10.90 4.62 1.00
C ALA A 181 -10.74 5.98 1.70
N PHE A 182 -11.76 6.86 1.58
CA PHE A 182 -11.84 8.12 2.32
C PHE A 182 -11.81 7.90 3.84
N LEU A 183 -12.52 6.88 4.32
CA LEU A 183 -12.57 6.49 5.74
C LEU A 183 -11.37 5.63 6.17
N ALA A 184 -10.52 5.17 5.26
CA ALA A 184 -9.34 4.38 5.59
C ALA A 184 -8.10 5.26 5.78
N LYS A 185 -7.61 5.91 4.72
CA LYS A 185 -6.40 6.73 4.75
C LYS A 185 -6.41 7.78 3.65
N ALA A 186 -6.23 9.04 4.01
CA ALA A 186 -6.27 10.18 3.08
C ALA A 186 -5.31 10.02 1.89
N GLU A 187 -4.12 9.47 2.12
CA GLU A 187 -3.08 9.28 1.11
C GLU A 187 -3.47 8.30 0.00
N MET A 188 -4.39 7.35 0.29
CA MET A 188 -4.87 6.36 -0.68
C MET A 188 -6.12 6.82 -1.42
N PHE A 189 -6.79 7.86 -0.95
CA PHE A 189 -8.01 8.38 -1.57
C PHE A 189 -7.81 8.86 -3.02
N PRO A 190 -6.74 9.60 -3.38
CA PRO A 190 -6.47 9.96 -4.78
C PRO A 190 -6.33 8.74 -5.69
N ALA A 191 -5.74 7.65 -5.20
CA ALA A 191 -5.60 6.41 -5.96
C ALA A 191 -6.97 5.76 -6.30
N ALA A 192 -7.95 5.91 -5.42
CA ALA A 192 -9.30 5.41 -5.64
C ALA A 192 -10.13 6.33 -6.55
N VAL A 193 -10.08 7.65 -6.32
CA VAL A 193 -11.00 8.60 -6.95
C VAL A 193 -10.59 8.96 -8.38
N LEU A 194 -9.29 9.09 -8.68
CA LEU A 194 -8.83 9.52 -10.02
C LEU A 194 -9.29 8.59 -11.15
N PRO A 195 -9.17 7.25 -11.05
CA PRO A 195 -9.69 6.33 -12.08
C PRO A 195 -11.22 6.44 -12.25
N VAL A 196 -11.96 6.64 -11.14
CA VAL A 196 -13.43 6.73 -11.18
C VAL A 196 -13.88 8.01 -11.90
N LEU A 197 -13.26 9.15 -11.57
CA LEU A 197 -13.55 10.43 -12.23
C LEU A 197 -13.25 10.37 -13.74
N ALA A 198 -12.10 9.82 -14.11
CA ALA A 198 -11.74 9.63 -15.50
C ALA A 198 -12.71 8.68 -16.22
N GLY A 199 -13.09 7.59 -15.56
CA GLY A 199 -14.07 6.64 -16.10
C GLY A 199 -15.44 7.28 -16.36
N ILE A 200 -15.95 8.09 -15.43
CA ILE A 200 -17.18 8.87 -15.62
C ILE A 200 -17.00 9.84 -16.80
N GLY A 201 -15.90 10.59 -16.84
CA GLY A 201 -15.60 11.52 -17.94
C GLY A 201 -15.60 10.84 -19.30
N LEU A 202 -14.93 9.68 -19.42
CA LEU A 202 -14.93 8.88 -20.64
C LEU A 202 -16.34 8.40 -21.02
N TYR A 203 -17.09 7.91 -20.05
CA TYR A 203 -18.47 7.43 -20.29
C TYR A 203 -19.39 8.54 -20.80
N VAL A 204 -19.30 9.73 -20.20
CA VAL A 204 -20.08 10.91 -20.63
C VAL A 204 -19.64 11.36 -22.03
N ALA A 205 -18.32 11.46 -22.28
CA ALA A 205 -17.78 11.88 -23.58
C ALA A 205 -18.21 10.93 -24.71
N GLU A 206 -18.21 9.60 -24.46
CA GLU A 206 -18.70 8.62 -25.42
C GLU A 206 -20.21 8.75 -25.68
N GLY A 207 -21.00 9.06 -24.65
CA GLY A 207 -22.43 9.32 -24.79
C GLY A 207 -22.71 10.54 -25.69
N VAL A 208 -21.92 11.62 -25.51
CA VAL A 208 -22.01 12.83 -26.33
C VAL A 208 -21.58 12.57 -27.77
N ALA A 209 -20.47 11.86 -27.99
CA ALA A 209 -19.98 11.54 -29.36
C ALA A 209 -20.96 10.70 -30.16
N ARG A 210 -21.57 9.68 -29.53
CA ARG A 210 -22.64 8.85 -30.19
C ARG A 210 -23.86 9.67 -30.54
N LYS A 211 -24.20 10.68 -29.72
CA LYS A 211 -25.30 11.60 -30.01
C LYS A 211 -25.01 12.48 -31.24
N SER A 212 -23.80 13.04 -31.35
CA SER A 212 -23.40 13.89 -32.47
C SER A 212 -23.38 13.12 -33.79
N SER A 213 -22.87 11.89 -33.79
CA SER A 213 -22.90 11.02 -35.02
C SER A 213 -24.32 10.62 -35.42
N SER A 214 -25.18 10.33 -34.43
CA SER A 214 -26.59 10.02 -34.70
C SER A 214 -27.38 11.23 -35.24
N LEU A 215 -27.08 12.45 -34.79
CA LEU A 215 -27.69 13.68 -35.29
C LEU A 215 -27.17 14.05 -36.69
N ALA A 216 -25.91 13.76 -36.99
CA ALA A 216 -25.32 14.01 -38.32
C ALA A 216 -25.83 13.04 -39.40
N SER A 217 -26.35 11.87 -39.01
CA SER A 217 -26.93 10.87 -39.94
C SER A 217 -28.43 11.04 -40.19
N LEU A 218 -29.10 12.00 -39.55
CA LEU A 218 -30.53 12.23 -39.66
C LEU A 218 -30.85 13.31 -40.70
N SER A 219 -31.27 12.89 -41.85
CA SER A 219 -32.14 13.65 -42.75
C SER A 219 -33.58 13.57 -42.22
N HIS A 220 -34.13 14.66 -41.85
CA HIS A 220 -35.51 15.18 -41.72
C HIS A 220 -36.69 14.38 -41.14
N GLU A 221 -36.63 13.12 -40.81
CA GLU A 221 -37.84 12.42 -40.33
C GLU A 221 -37.51 11.36 -39.27
N ASP A 222 -37.44 11.73 -37.96
CA ASP A 222 -37.71 10.70 -36.95
C ASP A 222 -37.82 11.27 -35.52
N ALA A 223 -39.05 11.24 -34.98
CA ALA A 223 -39.36 11.45 -33.56
C ALA A 223 -38.69 10.41 -32.63
N CYS A 224 -38.16 9.32 -33.19
CA CYS A 224 -37.41 8.28 -32.49
C CYS A 224 -36.04 8.75 -31.96
N SER A 225 -35.46 9.84 -32.52
CA SER A 225 -34.18 10.41 -32.15
C SER A 225 -34.20 11.14 -30.80
N VAL A 226 -35.34 11.78 -30.47
CA VAL A 226 -35.52 12.51 -29.20
C VAL A 226 -35.55 11.54 -28.02
N GLY A 227 -36.23 10.40 -28.18
CA GLY A 227 -36.27 9.34 -27.14
C GLY A 227 -34.89 8.72 -26.86
N ARG A 228 -34.08 8.50 -27.89
CA ARG A 228 -32.73 7.95 -27.78
C ARG A 228 -31.77 8.95 -27.12
N ALA A 229 -31.88 10.24 -27.43
CA ALA A 229 -31.10 11.31 -26.78
C ALA A 229 -31.46 11.49 -25.28
N GLN A 230 -32.75 11.36 -24.94
CA GLN A 230 -33.22 11.38 -23.55
C GLN A 230 -32.74 10.14 -22.77
N HIS A 231 -32.72 8.97 -23.39
CA HIS A 231 -32.23 7.73 -22.79
C HIS A 231 -30.71 7.80 -22.44
N LEU A 232 -29.88 8.37 -23.33
CA LEU A 232 -28.43 8.57 -23.09
C LEU A 232 -28.16 9.61 -22.01
N ARG A 233 -28.93 10.69 -21.95
CA ARG A 233 -28.83 11.70 -20.88
C ARG A 233 -29.24 11.12 -19.53
N ARG A 234 -30.32 10.32 -19.48
CA ARG A 234 -30.73 9.57 -18.27
C ARG A 234 -29.67 8.56 -17.85
N SER A 235 -28.96 7.93 -18.78
CA SER A 235 -27.91 6.95 -18.51
C SER A 235 -26.68 7.60 -17.86
N SER A 236 -26.21 8.74 -18.36
CA SER A 236 -25.04 9.47 -17.79
C SER A 236 -25.33 10.03 -16.39
N SER A 237 -26.50 10.65 -16.20
CA SER A 237 -26.93 11.13 -14.88
C SER A 237 -27.05 9.97 -13.89
N SER A 238 -27.52 8.80 -14.35
CA SER A 238 -27.68 7.64 -13.49
C SER A 238 -26.32 7.01 -13.05
N ALA A 239 -25.31 7.06 -13.91
CA ALA A 239 -23.95 6.64 -13.55
C ALA A 239 -23.36 7.55 -12.47
N PHE A 240 -23.47 8.87 -12.67
CA PHE A 240 -23.02 9.85 -11.68
C PHE A 240 -23.74 9.69 -10.34
N ILE A 241 -25.08 9.61 -10.34
CA ILE A 241 -25.86 9.36 -9.11
C ILE A 241 -25.45 8.06 -8.43
N SER A 242 -25.16 7.00 -9.20
CA SER A 242 -24.71 5.73 -8.63
C SER A 242 -23.35 5.83 -7.97
N VAL A 243 -22.40 6.58 -8.54
CA VAL A 243 -21.08 6.81 -7.92
C VAL A 243 -21.22 7.65 -6.65
N VAL A 244 -21.98 8.76 -6.72
CA VAL A 244 -22.19 9.63 -5.54
C VAL A 244 -22.93 8.88 -4.43
N GLY A 245 -24.00 8.14 -4.77
CA GLY A 245 -24.72 7.32 -3.80
C GLY A 245 -23.82 6.23 -3.18
N GLY A 246 -23.00 5.58 -4.01
CA GLY A 246 -22.01 4.64 -3.54
C GLY A 246 -20.99 5.27 -2.60
N PHE A 247 -20.46 6.44 -2.96
CA PHE A 247 -19.49 7.18 -2.12
C PHE A 247 -20.09 7.58 -0.76
N LEU A 248 -21.29 8.11 -0.78
CA LEU A 248 -21.98 8.56 0.44
C LEU A 248 -22.42 7.39 1.32
N PHE A 249 -22.67 6.21 0.77
CA PHE A 249 -23.18 5.07 1.53
C PHE A 249 -22.31 4.71 2.74
N PRO A 250 -20.99 4.41 2.63
CA PRO A 250 -20.16 4.11 3.79
C PRO A 250 -19.95 5.33 4.70
N LEU A 251 -19.90 6.54 4.16
CA LEU A 251 -19.76 7.76 4.95
C LEU A 251 -20.98 7.99 5.83
N CYS A 252 -22.19 7.92 5.24
CA CYS A 252 -23.43 8.09 6.00
C CYS A 252 -23.63 6.97 7.02
N THR A 253 -23.27 5.73 6.66
CA THR A 253 -23.33 4.60 7.60
C THR A 253 -22.45 4.86 8.82
N TYR A 254 -21.19 5.26 8.60
CA TYR A 254 -20.29 5.57 9.70
C TYR A 254 -20.70 6.83 10.46
N ALA A 255 -21.12 7.88 9.77
CA ALA A 255 -21.60 9.12 10.39
C ALA A 255 -22.79 8.85 11.31
N THR A 256 -23.80 8.10 10.84
CA THR A 256 -24.96 7.73 11.66
C THR A 256 -24.54 7.02 12.96
N TYR A 257 -23.61 6.07 12.87
CA TYR A 257 -23.05 5.41 14.04
C TYR A 257 -22.31 6.38 14.95
N ALA A 258 -21.44 7.25 14.38
CA ALA A 258 -20.65 8.21 15.14
C ALA A 258 -21.55 9.20 15.91
N PHE A 259 -22.58 9.75 15.26
CA PHE A 259 -23.56 10.64 15.90
C PHE A 259 -24.40 9.95 16.99
N TRP A 260 -24.53 8.63 16.92
CA TRP A 260 -25.21 7.88 17.96
C TRP A 260 -24.36 7.66 19.22
N VAL A 261 -23.03 7.52 19.05
CA VAL A 261 -22.12 7.15 20.17
C VAL A 261 -21.26 8.30 20.69
N MET A 262 -21.23 9.45 20.02
CA MET A 262 -20.39 10.63 20.34
C MET A 262 -21.22 11.91 20.30
N ASP A 263 -20.66 13.00 20.89
CA ASP A 263 -21.20 14.32 20.66
C ASP A 263 -21.04 14.75 19.20
N PRO A 264 -21.88 15.67 18.68
CA PRO A 264 -21.90 16.03 17.26
C PRO A 264 -20.56 16.55 16.72
N LYS A 265 -19.78 17.29 17.51
CA LYS A 265 -18.48 17.82 17.11
C LYS A 265 -17.45 16.70 16.96
N GLN A 266 -17.41 15.79 17.93
CA GLN A 266 -16.54 14.60 17.87
C GLN A 266 -16.92 13.68 16.71
N ALA A 267 -18.23 13.48 16.47
CA ALA A 267 -18.72 12.66 15.37
C ALA A 267 -18.28 13.21 14.00
N LEU A 268 -18.37 14.52 13.78
CA LEU A 268 -17.87 15.16 12.55
C LEU A 268 -16.36 14.99 12.39
N LEU A 269 -15.60 15.19 13.48
CA LEU A 269 -14.15 14.98 13.46
C LEU A 269 -13.77 13.51 13.20
N ALA A 270 -14.56 12.56 13.70
CA ALA A 270 -14.34 11.14 13.48
C ALA A 270 -14.57 10.74 12.00
N VAL A 271 -15.55 11.33 11.32
CA VAL A 271 -15.80 11.09 9.88
C VAL A 271 -14.60 11.53 9.03
N VAL A 272 -13.94 12.64 9.40
CA VAL A 272 -12.74 13.13 8.71
C VAL A 272 -11.44 12.67 9.37
N GLY A 273 -11.49 11.73 10.30
CA GLY A 273 -10.33 11.27 11.09
C GLY A 273 -9.13 10.83 10.26
N ALA A 274 -9.37 10.16 9.12
CA ALA A 274 -8.33 9.76 8.18
C ALA A 274 -7.50 10.93 7.62
N TRP A 275 -8.03 12.15 7.65
CA TRP A 275 -7.42 13.35 7.09
C TRP A 275 -6.61 14.16 8.10
N LYS A 276 -6.65 13.77 9.37
CA LYS A 276 -5.95 14.45 10.46
C LYS A 276 -4.44 14.58 10.19
N THR A 277 -3.81 13.54 9.65
CA THR A 277 -2.38 13.56 9.29
C THR A 277 -2.01 14.58 8.23
N VAL A 278 -2.94 14.92 7.33
CA VAL A 278 -2.71 15.86 6.23
C VAL A 278 -3.08 17.30 6.64
N LEU A 279 -4.09 17.45 7.50
CA LEU A 279 -4.67 18.76 7.88
C LEU A 279 -4.02 19.38 9.13
N THR A 280 -3.13 18.68 9.80
CA THR A 280 -2.46 19.12 11.03
C THR A 280 -0.95 19.30 10.83
N PRO A 281 -0.22 19.89 11.79
CA PRO A 281 1.24 19.99 11.76
C PRO A 281 1.96 18.66 11.58
N ALA A 282 1.30 17.54 11.83
CA ALA A 282 1.81 16.19 11.56
C ALA A 282 2.34 15.99 10.13
N ALA A 283 1.76 16.70 9.15
CA ALA A 283 2.22 16.68 7.75
C ALA A 283 3.65 17.20 7.57
N LYS A 284 4.09 18.13 8.43
CA LYS A 284 5.38 18.85 8.33
C LYS A 284 6.50 18.22 9.18
N VAL A 285 6.24 17.13 9.87
CA VAL A 285 7.27 16.40 10.64
C VAL A 285 8.41 15.99 9.71
N PRO A 286 9.70 16.14 10.10
CA PRO A 286 10.87 15.84 9.26
C PRO A 286 10.82 14.46 8.62
N TRP A 287 10.36 13.45 9.35
CA TRP A 287 10.16 12.10 8.83
C TRP A 287 9.15 12.05 7.66
N ASN A 288 8.04 12.77 7.76
CA ASN A 288 7.05 12.83 6.69
C ASN A 288 7.58 13.56 5.46
N LEU A 289 8.26 14.70 5.65
CA LEU A 289 8.92 15.43 4.56
C LEU A 289 9.94 14.56 3.84
N LYS A 290 10.77 13.80 4.59
CA LYS A 290 11.73 12.86 4.03
C LYS A 290 11.06 11.76 3.21
N THR A 291 9.95 11.20 3.70
CA THR A 291 9.23 10.15 2.95
C THR A 291 8.54 10.66 1.69
N MET A 292 8.27 11.95 1.60
CA MET A 292 7.75 12.64 0.41
C MET A 292 8.88 13.06 -0.55
N GLY A 293 10.12 13.11 -0.07
CA GLY A 293 11.27 13.67 -0.78
C GLY A 293 11.31 15.21 -0.77
N LEU A 294 10.62 15.84 0.19
CA LEU A 294 10.53 17.30 0.34
C LEU A 294 11.60 17.85 1.31
N ASP A 295 12.37 16.99 1.96
CA ASP A 295 13.50 17.34 2.82
C ASP A 295 14.71 17.84 2.01
N ASP A 296 14.93 17.30 0.80
CA ASP A 296 15.99 17.68 -0.14
C ASP A 296 15.43 17.63 -1.57
N VAL A 297 14.67 18.64 -1.94
CA VAL A 297 13.96 18.70 -3.23
C VAL A 297 14.94 18.63 -4.41
N SER A 298 16.05 19.40 -4.35
CA SER A 298 17.03 19.46 -5.45
C SER A 298 17.76 18.13 -5.63
N GLY A 299 18.22 17.51 -4.54
CA GLY A 299 18.85 16.20 -4.57
C GLY A 299 17.91 15.10 -5.03
N ASN A 300 16.64 15.15 -4.59
CA ASN A 300 15.64 14.16 -5.00
C ASN A 300 15.23 14.32 -6.47
N LEU A 301 15.14 15.54 -7.00
CA LEU A 301 14.96 15.78 -8.44
C LEU A 301 16.15 15.25 -9.25
N GLY A 302 17.37 15.47 -8.78
CA GLY A 302 18.58 14.92 -9.42
C GLY A 302 18.56 13.38 -9.45
N ARG A 303 18.20 12.73 -8.34
CA ARG A 303 18.05 11.26 -8.27
C ARG A 303 16.92 10.74 -9.15
N LEU A 304 15.79 11.45 -9.23
CA LEU A 304 14.70 11.15 -10.14
C LEU A 304 15.17 11.24 -11.60
N GLY A 305 15.86 12.32 -12.00
CA GLY A 305 16.41 12.50 -13.33
C GLY A 305 17.39 11.38 -13.69
N LEU A 306 18.28 10.99 -12.76
CA LEU A 306 19.20 9.86 -12.95
C LEU A 306 18.43 8.54 -13.10
N GLY A 307 17.40 8.31 -12.30
CA GLY A 307 16.52 7.14 -12.41
C GLY A 307 15.86 7.05 -13.79
N VAL A 308 15.33 8.16 -14.28
CA VAL A 308 14.76 8.25 -15.65
C VAL A 308 15.84 7.96 -16.70
N GLY A 309 17.03 8.52 -16.55
CA GLY A 309 18.16 8.26 -17.45
C GLY A 309 18.53 6.78 -17.53
N ILE A 310 18.57 6.07 -16.39
CA ILE A 310 18.83 4.63 -16.33
C ILE A 310 17.73 3.86 -17.07
N VAL A 311 16.46 4.17 -16.81
CA VAL A 311 15.33 3.50 -17.47
C VAL A 311 15.38 3.71 -18.98
N VAL A 312 15.63 4.94 -19.43
CA VAL A 312 15.78 5.25 -20.87
C VAL A 312 16.95 4.48 -21.46
N ALA A 313 18.11 4.43 -20.81
CA ALA A 313 19.27 3.69 -21.29
C ALA A 313 18.98 2.18 -21.44
N VAL A 314 18.30 1.58 -20.47
CA VAL A 314 17.89 0.16 -20.51
C VAL A 314 16.90 -0.09 -21.66
N VAL A 315 15.89 0.77 -21.84
CA VAL A 315 14.91 0.66 -22.92
C VAL A 315 15.58 0.79 -24.29
N LEU A 316 16.52 1.74 -24.46
CA LEU A 316 17.28 1.91 -25.68
C LEU A 316 18.18 0.70 -25.94
N ALA A 317 18.87 0.16 -24.95
CA ALA A 317 19.69 -1.04 -25.07
C ALA A 317 18.87 -2.25 -25.54
N ILE A 318 17.69 -2.46 -24.95
CA ILE A 318 16.74 -3.51 -25.37
C ILE A 318 16.32 -3.30 -26.84
N GLY A 319 16.01 -2.07 -27.22
CA GLY A 319 15.64 -1.71 -28.60
C GLY A 319 16.78 -1.96 -29.59
N LEU A 320 18.01 -1.61 -29.23
CA LEU A 320 19.22 -1.83 -30.07
C LEU A 320 19.52 -3.33 -30.25
N VAL A 321 19.42 -4.14 -29.19
CA VAL A 321 19.58 -5.60 -29.32
C VAL A 321 18.51 -6.17 -30.26
N GLY A 322 17.25 -5.73 -30.12
CA GLY A 322 16.18 -6.11 -31.01
C GLY A 322 16.43 -5.74 -32.45
N ARG A 323 16.98 -4.54 -32.71
CA ARG A 323 17.36 -4.08 -34.05
C ARG A 323 18.54 -4.87 -34.66
N TRP A 324 19.55 -5.18 -33.85
CA TRP A 324 20.67 -6.02 -34.26
C TRP A 324 20.20 -7.43 -34.66
N CYS A 325 19.32 -8.03 -33.88
CA CYS A 325 18.71 -9.33 -34.21
C CYS A 325 17.92 -9.26 -35.51
N GLN A 326 17.22 -8.16 -35.79
CA GLN A 326 16.45 -7.98 -37.03
C GLN A 326 17.35 -7.84 -38.27
N GLN A 327 18.45 -7.09 -38.18
CA GLN A 327 19.38 -6.84 -39.30
C GLN A 327 20.16 -8.08 -39.73
N ARG A 328 20.33 -9.06 -38.85
CA ARG A 328 21.07 -10.30 -39.13
C ARG A 328 20.14 -11.49 -39.43
N HIS A 329 19.03 -11.20 -40.10
CA HIS A 329 18.08 -12.21 -40.57
C HIS A 329 18.80 -13.23 -41.48
N GLY A 330 18.70 -14.53 -41.18
CA GLY A 330 19.38 -15.62 -41.90
C GLY A 330 20.49 -16.35 -41.11
N ARG A 331 20.99 -15.79 -39.99
CA ARG A 331 21.96 -16.46 -39.10
C ARG A 331 21.31 -16.85 -37.77
N VAL A 332 20.39 -17.84 -37.83
CA VAL A 332 19.56 -18.24 -36.68
C VAL A 332 20.36 -18.54 -35.42
N GLY A 333 21.48 -19.27 -35.55
CA GLY A 333 22.33 -19.59 -34.37
C GLY A 333 22.94 -18.35 -33.71
N PHE A 334 23.40 -17.38 -34.51
CA PHE A 334 23.97 -16.13 -33.99
C PHE A 334 22.88 -15.25 -33.31
N GLN A 335 21.69 -15.17 -33.90
CA GLN A 335 20.57 -14.44 -33.30
C GLN A 335 20.17 -15.02 -31.94
N GLN A 336 20.06 -16.35 -31.85
CA GLN A 336 19.77 -17.04 -30.58
C GLN A 336 20.88 -16.82 -29.56
N ALA A 337 22.17 -16.92 -29.95
CA ALA A 337 23.28 -16.67 -29.05
C ALA A 337 23.27 -15.22 -28.52
N LEU A 338 23.00 -14.23 -29.37
CA LEU A 338 22.92 -12.84 -28.98
C LEU A 338 21.72 -12.59 -28.05
N GLU A 339 20.56 -13.15 -28.34
CA GLU A 339 19.34 -13.07 -27.51
C GLU A 339 19.59 -13.66 -26.13
N TRP A 340 20.08 -14.90 -26.05
CA TRP A 340 20.38 -15.55 -24.78
C TRP A 340 21.51 -14.86 -24.02
N GLY A 341 22.55 -14.39 -24.71
CA GLY A 341 23.61 -13.60 -24.10
C GLY A 341 23.10 -12.29 -23.49
N ALA A 342 22.18 -11.62 -24.17
CA ALA A 342 21.54 -10.40 -23.65
C ALA A 342 20.63 -10.70 -22.45
N ILE A 343 19.85 -11.80 -22.47
CA ILE A 343 19.00 -12.22 -21.35
C ILE A 343 19.87 -12.54 -20.12
N VAL A 344 20.92 -13.37 -20.30
CA VAL A 344 21.82 -13.77 -19.21
C VAL A 344 22.58 -12.55 -18.68
N GLY A 345 23.06 -11.67 -19.57
CA GLY A 345 23.74 -10.44 -19.18
C GLY A 345 22.84 -9.49 -18.39
N LEU A 346 21.60 -9.30 -18.83
CA LEU A 346 20.60 -8.48 -18.13
C LEU A 346 20.27 -9.08 -16.76
N PHE A 347 20.12 -10.39 -16.68
CA PHE A 347 19.88 -11.10 -15.42
C PHE A 347 21.08 -10.97 -14.46
N ALA A 348 22.29 -11.25 -14.94
CA ALA A 348 23.50 -11.20 -14.12
C ALA A 348 23.79 -9.78 -13.61
N LEU A 349 23.67 -8.78 -14.48
CA LEU A 349 23.80 -7.37 -14.10
C LEU A 349 22.69 -6.94 -13.15
N GLY A 350 21.45 -7.34 -13.43
CA GLY A 350 20.30 -6.96 -12.63
C GLY A 350 20.32 -7.56 -11.22
N VAL A 351 20.71 -8.81 -11.07
CA VAL A 351 20.83 -9.44 -9.72
C VAL A 351 21.99 -8.84 -8.92
N ARG A 352 23.06 -8.40 -9.59
CA ARG A 352 24.19 -7.72 -8.94
C ARG A 352 23.97 -6.22 -8.72
N PHE A 353 22.95 -5.64 -9.32
CA PHE A 353 22.64 -4.22 -9.17
C PHE A 353 22.07 -3.94 -7.79
N GLU A 354 22.90 -3.46 -6.87
CA GLU A 354 22.50 -3.28 -5.47
C GLU A 354 21.49 -2.14 -5.28
N ASN A 355 21.48 -1.14 -6.16
CA ASN A 355 20.67 0.06 -5.98
C ASN A 355 19.43 0.11 -6.90
N TRP A 356 18.59 -0.92 -6.83
CA TRP A 356 17.30 -0.96 -7.56
C TRP A 356 16.35 0.20 -7.22
N GLU A 357 16.55 0.88 -6.11
CA GLU A 357 15.74 2.04 -5.75
C GLU A 357 15.92 3.20 -6.71
N LEU A 358 17.11 3.34 -7.31
CA LEU A 358 17.40 4.46 -8.19
C LEU A 358 16.55 4.46 -9.48
N PRO A 359 16.47 3.40 -10.30
CA PRO A 359 15.55 3.36 -11.45
C PRO A 359 14.06 3.37 -11.02
N ILE A 360 13.71 2.89 -9.83
CA ILE A 360 12.34 2.94 -9.29
C ILE A 360 11.87 4.38 -9.07
N ARG A 361 12.77 5.32 -8.82
CA ARG A 361 12.43 6.76 -8.74
C ARG A 361 11.77 7.31 -10.00
N ALA A 362 11.94 6.67 -11.16
CA ALA A 362 11.27 7.05 -12.41
C ALA A 362 9.77 6.71 -12.45
N LEU A 363 9.24 5.90 -11.52
CA LEU A 363 7.84 5.44 -11.54
C LEU A 363 6.80 6.56 -11.66
N PRO A 364 6.92 7.72 -10.99
CA PRO A 364 5.96 8.82 -11.15
C PRO A 364 5.91 9.35 -12.58
N ILE A 365 7.07 9.50 -13.21
CA ILE A 365 7.19 9.98 -14.61
C ILE A 365 6.62 8.93 -15.57
N ILE A 366 6.90 7.65 -15.33
CA ILE A 366 6.38 6.54 -16.15
C ILE A 366 4.85 6.47 -16.04
N ALA A 367 4.31 6.54 -14.82
CA ALA A 367 2.87 6.53 -14.58
C ALA A 367 2.17 7.74 -15.23
N GLY A 368 2.71 8.94 -15.02
CA GLY A 368 2.21 10.17 -15.66
C GLY A 368 2.28 10.10 -17.18
N GLY A 369 3.40 9.62 -17.74
CA GLY A 369 3.59 9.42 -19.16
C GLY A 369 2.59 8.41 -19.77
N ALA A 370 2.28 7.34 -19.05
CA ALA A 370 1.26 6.37 -19.47
C ALA A 370 -0.15 7.00 -19.52
N VAL A 371 -0.50 7.84 -18.54
CA VAL A 371 -1.78 8.58 -18.51
C VAL A 371 -1.86 9.56 -19.69
N VAL A 372 -0.83 10.38 -19.87
CA VAL A 372 -0.77 11.38 -20.96
C VAL A 372 -0.80 10.67 -22.33
N GLY A 373 0.00 9.62 -22.51
CA GLY A 373 0.01 8.83 -23.74
C GLY A 373 -1.34 8.20 -24.04
N ALA A 374 -1.99 7.62 -23.03
CA ALA A 374 -3.34 7.08 -23.18
C ALA A 374 -4.36 8.16 -23.56
N ALA A 375 -4.32 9.34 -22.93
CA ALA A 375 -5.20 10.46 -23.23
C ALA A 375 -5.01 10.97 -24.67
N ILE A 376 -3.76 11.22 -25.09
CA ILE A 376 -3.44 11.66 -26.47
C ILE A 376 -3.93 10.63 -27.47
N TRP A 377 -3.69 9.34 -27.22
CA TRP A 377 -4.12 8.28 -28.13
C TRP A 377 -5.64 8.23 -28.26
N LEU A 378 -6.38 8.32 -27.12
CA LEU A 378 -7.84 8.32 -27.10
C LEU A 378 -8.44 9.53 -27.83
N CYS A 379 -7.80 10.70 -27.80
CA CYS A 379 -8.23 11.89 -28.52
C CYS A 379 -8.04 11.73 -30.04
N ASN A 380 -6.91 11.12 -30.47
CA ASN A 380 -6.53 11.05 -31.89
C ASN A 380 -7.13 9.83 -32.62
N ASN A 381 -7.49 8.74 -31.89
CA ASN A 381 -7.90 7.46 -32.49
C ASN A 381 -9.32 7.06 -32.07
N ARG A 382 -10.28 7.94 -32.28
CA ARG A 382 -11.68 7.73 -31.84
C ARG A 382 -12.36 6.52 -32.46
N GLU A 383 -11.97 6.12 -33.68
CA GLU A 383 -12.61 5.06 -34.45
C GLU A 383 -12.01 3.66 -34.26
N ASN A 384 -10.84 3.55 -33.62
CA ASN A 384 -10.16 2.28 -33.41
C ASN A 384 -10.68 1.55 -32.15
N PHE A 385 -11.84 0.89 -32.28
CA PHE A 385 -12.49 0.19 -31.17
C PHE A 385 -11.68 -0.99 -30.60
N LYS A 386 -10.83 -1.65 -31.43
CA LYS A 386 -10.11 -2.86 -31.03
C LYS A 386 -9.03 -2.58 -29.97
N GLU A 387 -8.31 -1.48 -30.08
CA GLU A 387 -7.24 -1.12 -29.14
C GLU A 387 -7.73 -0.21 -28.00
N ARG A 388 -8.89 0.45 -28.20
CA ARG A 388 -9.46 1.40 -27.26
C ARG A 388 -9.60 0.83 -25.85
N GLY A 389 -10.08 -0.40 -25.70
CA GLY A 389 -10.22 -1.05 -24.40
C GLY A 389 -8.89 -1.23 -23.66
N GLN A 390 -7.81 -1.55 -24.38
CA GLN A 390 -6.46 -1.68 -23.82
C GLN A 390 -5.91 -0.32 -23.34
N ILE A 391 -6.15 0.73 -24.13
CA ILE A 391 -5.68 2.09 -23.80
C ILE A 391 -6.48 2.69 -22.65
N VAL A 392 -7.81 2.48 -22.60
CA VAL A 392 -8.62 2.87 -21.44
C VAL A 392 -8.12 2.17 -20.18
N ALA A 393 -7.86 0.86 -20.23
CA ALA A 393 -7.31 0.12 -19.12
C ALA A 393 -5.92 0.65 -18.70
N LEU A 394 -5.05 1.01 -19.65
CA LEU A 394 -3.76 1.65 -19.38
C LEU A 394 -3.94 3.00 -18.67
N GLY A 395 -4.84 3.84 -19.15
CA GLY A 395 -5.12 5.15 -18.54
C GLY A 395 -5.69 5.04 -17.12
N LEU A 396 -6.67 4.13 -16.91
CA LEU A 396 -7.24 3.89 -15.56
C LEU A 396 -6.20 3.35 -14.58
N TRP A 397 -5.39 2.36 -14.99
CA TRP A 397 -4.32 1.84 -14.16
C TRP A 397 -3.22 2.86 -13.92
N GLY A 398 -2.90 3.68 -14.92
CA GLY A 398 -1.97 4.81 -14.81
C GLY A 398 -2.44 5.85 -13.78
N LEU A 399 -3.74 6.21 -13.79
CA LEU A 399 -4.32 7.13 -12.79
C LEU A 399 -4.32 6.54 -11.38
N PHE A 400 -4.62 5.24 -11.25
CA PHE A 400 -4.44 4.52 -9.99
C PHE A 400 -2.99 4.61 -9.51
N SER A 401 -2.02 4.42 -10.42
CA SER A 401 -0.60 4.51 -10.12
C SER A 401 -0.18 5.92 -9.69
N VAL A 402 -0.59 6.95 -10.42
CA VAL A 402 -0.32 8.35 -10.07
C VAL A 402 -0.90 8.70 -8.71
N GLY A 403 -2.18 8.36 -8.48
CA GLY A 403 -2.84 8.64 -7.20
C GLY A 403 -2.18 7.93 -6.02
N ALA A 404 -1.73 6.69 -6.19
CA ALA A 404 -1.07 5.92 -5.14
C ALA A 404 0.32 6.46 -4.79
N ILE A 405 1.11 6.89 -5.81
CA ILE A 405 2.50 7.34 -5.62
C ILE A 405 2.60 8.84 -5.27
N LEU A 406 1.49 9.57 -5.27
CA LEU A 406 1.46 11.03 -5.10
C LEU A 406 2.20 11.50 -3.86
N ARG A 407 2.07 10.79 -2.73
CA ARG A 407 2.77 11.14 -1.50
C ARG A 407 4.29 11.03 -1.62
N MET A 408 4.80 10.11 -2.44
CA MET A 408 6.24 9.85 -2.58
C MET A 408 6.77 10.24 -3.97
N ILE A 409 6.18 11.27 -4.58
CA ILE A 409 6.45 11.65 -5.97
C ILE A 409 7.93 11.97 -6.24
N LEU A 410 8.66 12.53 -5.27
CA LEU A 410 10.08 12.85 -5.37
C LEU A 410 10.99 11.78 -4.76
N ASP A 411 10.44 10.82 -4.00
CA ASP A 411 11.19 9.75 -3.35
C ASP A 411 10.52 8.39 -3.53
N ALA A 412 10.11 8.08 -4.78
CA ALA A 412 9.48 6.82 -5.12
C ALA A 412 10.41 5.63 -4.83
N ARG A 413 9.89 4.63 -4.10
CA ARG A 413 10.60 3.41 -3.70
C ARG A 413 9.61 2.25 -3.56
N ILE A 414 10.08 1.01 -3.70
CA ILE A 414 9.26 -0.19 -3.44
C ILE A 414 9.36 -0.66 -1.98
N ARG A 415 10.40 -0.22 -1.24
CA ARG A 415 10.61 -0.53 0.18
C ARG A 415 9.79 0.41 1.07
N GLN A 416 9.67 0.08 2.35
CA GLN A 416 8.95 0.88 3.34
C GLN A 416 7.52 1.25 2.86
N TYR A 417 7.13 2.51 2.91
CA TYR A 417 5.81 2.99 2.48
C TYR A 417 5.44 2.62 1.04
N GLY A 418 6.45 2.38 0.19
CA GLY A 418 6.27 1.94 -1.19
C GLY A 418 5.64 0.55 -1.32
N PHE A 419 5.60 -0.27 -0.26
CA PHE A 419 5.00 -1.60 -0.30
C PHE A 419 3.53 -1.62 -0.79
N THR A 420 2.81 -0.51 -0.69
CA THR A 420 1.47 -0.32 -1.26
C THR A 420 1.45 0.78 -2.31
N GLN A 421 2.11 1.92 -2.04
CA GLN A 421 2.03 3.11 -2.88
C GLN A 421 2.72 2.94 -4.24
N ALA A 422 3.85 2.24 -4.28
CA ALA A 422 4.57 1.99 -5.54
C ALA A 422 4.01 0.77 -6.30
N MET A 423 3.18 -0.07 -5.69
CA MET A 423 2.69 -1.30 -6.29
C MET A 423 2.02 -1.08 -7.65
N PRO A 424 1.03 -0.19 -7.80
CA PRO A 424 0.35 -0.03 -9.08
C PRO A 424 1.29 0.45 -10.19
N ALA A 425 2.20 1.39 -9.88
CA ALA A 425 3.16 1.91 -10.84
C ALA A 425 4.23 0.87 -11.23
N THR A 426 4.65 0.02 -10.29
CA THR A 426 5.57 -1.10 -10.59
C THR A 426 4.90 -2.14 -11.49
N LEU A 427 3.63 -2.49 -11.22
CA LEU A 427 2.91 -3.41 -12.08
C LEU A 427 2.65 -2.84 -13.49
N LEU A 428 2.48 -1.51 -13.61
CA LEU A 428 2.33 -0.82 -14.89
C LEU A 428 3.53 -1.03 -15.82
N LEU A 429 4.74 -1.26 -15.28
CA LEU A 429 5.91 -1.58 -16.08
C LEU A 429 5.68 -2.83 -16.96
N VAL A 430 4.90 -3.79 -16.50
CA VAL A 430 4.69 -5.06 -17.22
C VAL A 430 4.03 -4.84 -18.59
N PRO A 431 2.82 -4.24 -18.71
CA PRO A 431 2.26 -3.99 -20.04
C PRO A 431 3.12 -3.03 -20.86
N LEU A 432 3.79 -2.05 -20.24
CA LEU A 432 4.69 -1.16 -20.97
C LEU A 432 5.87 -1.92 -21.60
N LEU A 433 6.54 -2.80 -20.86
CA LEU A 433 7.71 -3.56 -21.33
C LEU A 433 7.33 -4.74 -22.25
N VAL A 434 6.17 -5.39 -21.99
CA VAL A 434 5.82 -6.66 -22.66
C VAL A 434 4.89 -6.46 -23.85
N ILE A 435 4.13 -5.36 -23.90
CA ILE A 435 3.13 -5.10 -24.95
C ILE A 435 3.49 -3.84 -25.76
N TYR A 436 3.65 -2.70 -25.09
CA TYR A 436 3.80 -1.41 -25.78
C TYR A 436 5.22 -1.22 -26.33
N LEU A 437 6.26 -1.49 -25.54
CA LEU A 437 7.65 -1.38 -26.01
C LEU A 437 7.94 -2.27 -27.22
N PRO A 438 7.55 -3.57 -27.29
CA PRO A 438 7.71 -4.39 -28.48
C PRO A 438 6.98 -3.84 -29.71
N ARG A 439 5.76 -3.30 -29.53
CA ARG A 439 5.00 -2.69 -30.62
C ARG A 439 5.71 -1.45 -31.19
N THR A 440 6.16 -0.56 -30.31
CA THR A 440 6.89 0.65 -30.70
C THR A 440 8.23 0.28 -31.36
N ALA A 441 8.96 -0.68 -30.79
CA ALA A 441 10.23 -1.16 -31.33
C ALA A 441 10.05 -1.78 -32.74
N ALA A 442 8.96 -2.50 -33.01
CA ALA A 442 8.64 -3.01 -34.33
C ALA A 442 8.44 -1.90 -35.38
N LEU A 443 7.76 -0.81 -35.00
CA LEU A 443 7.61 0.38 -35.87
C LEU A 443 8.96 1.05 -36.18
N LEU A 444 9.94 0.90 -35.31
CA LEU A 444 11.31 1.41 -35.47
C LEU A 444 12.26 0.38 -36.12
N GLY A 445 11.75 -0.73 -36.67
CA GLY A 445 12.53 -1.75 -37.36
C GLY A 445 13.29 -2.71 -36.45
N SER A 446 12.86 -2.89 -35.18
CA SER A 446 13.45 -3.87 -34.25
C SER A 446 12.64 -5.16 -34.23
N ASN A 447 13.26 -6.28 -33.82
CA ASN A 447 12.59 -7.56 -33.64
C ASN A 447 11.70 -7.54 -32.38
N ALA A 448 10.38 -7.41 -32.56
CA ALA A 448 9.43 -7.31 -31.47
C ALA A 448 9.46 -8.51 -30.50
N ARG A 449 9.76 -9.73 -30.99
CA ARG A 449 9.81 -10.93 -30.13
C ARG A 449 11.00 -10.89 -29.18
N VAL A 450 12.16 -10.46 -29.68
CA VAL A 450 13.38 -10.29 -28.88
C VAL A 450 13.16 -9.21 -27.82
N VAL A 451 12.62 -8.06 -28.21
CA VAL A 451 12.28 -6.96 -27.28
C VAL A 451 11.31 -7.43 -26.19
N GLN A 452 10.27 -8.20 -26.57
CA GLN A 452 9.32 -8.75 -25.60
C GLN A 452 9.98 -9.71 -24.60
N ARG A 453 10.85 -10.60 -25.05
CA ARG A 453 11.56 -11.55 -24.17
C ARG A 453 12.53 -10.84 -23.22
N LEU A 454 13.23 -9.82 -23.71
CA LEU A 454 14.11 -8.98 -22.87
C LEU A 454 13.30 -8.18 -21.84
N GLY A 455 12.15 -7.62 -22.23
CA GLY A 455 11.22 -6.96 -21.31
C GLY A 455 10.73 -7.91 -20.21
N LEU A 456 10.38 -9.14 -20.55
CA LEU A 456 10.03 -10.19 -19.59
C LEU A 456 11.21 -10.57 -18.68
N ALA A 457 12.39 -10.75 -19.25
CA ALA A 457 13.59 -11.04 -18.47
C ALA A 457 13.84 -9.94 -17.43
N LEU A 458 13.67 -8.67 -17.77
CA LEU A 458 13.78 -7.55 -16.83
C LEU A 458 12.73 -7.63 -15.70
N VAL A 459 11.47 -7.93 -16.03
CA VAL A 459 10.39 -8.13 -15.05
C VAL A 459 10.72 -9.27 -14.07
N PHE A 460 11.19 -10.41 -14.58
CA PHE A 460 11.58 -11.54 -13.75
C PHE A 460 12.82 -11.23 -12.90
N THR A 461 13.81 -10.56 -13.47
CA THR A 461 15.03 -10.14 -12.76
C THR A 461 14.72 -9.24 -11.58
N LEU A 462 13.84 -8.26 -11.75
CA LEU A 462 13.41 -7.38 -10.65
C LEU A 462 12.79 -8.17 -9.50
N GLY A 463 11.90 -9.11 -9.80
CA GLY A 463 11.29 -9.96 -8.79
C GLY A 463 12.30 -10.87 -8.08
N ILE A 464 13.25 -11.48 -8.81
CA ILE A 464 14.31 -12.33 -8.23
C ILE A 464 15.25 -11.52 -7.35
N ALA A 465 15.65 -10.32 -7.79
CA ALA A 465 16.49 -9.43 -6.98
C ALA A 465 15.82 -9.08 -5.65
N ASN A 466 14.52 -8.74 -5.67
CA ASN A 466 13.77 -8.44 -4.45
C ASN A 466 13.55 -9.67 -3.55
N LEU A 467 13.37 -10.87 -4.14
CA LEU A 467 13.35 -12.13 -3.38
C LEU A 467 14.69 -12.40 -2.71
N GLY A 468 15.80 -12.17 -3.38
CA GLY A 468 17.14 -12.30 -2.82
C GLY A 468 17.34 -11.37 -1.61
N GLU A 469 16.91 -10.12 -1.71
CA GLU A 469 16.93 -9.17 -0.58
C GLU A 469 16.02 -9.64 0.56
N SER A 470 14.80 -10.09 0.25
CA SER A 470 13.87 -10.60 1.26
C SER A 470 14.39 -11.84 1.97
N TRP A 471 15.06 -12.73 1.24
CA TRP A 471 15.61 -13.97 1.77
C TRP A 471 16.71 -13.72 2.81
N LYS A 472 17.54 -12.67 2.63
CA LYS A 472 18.58 -12.29 3.61
C LYS A 472 18.01 -12.05 5.01
N TYR A 473 16.79 -11.55 5.11
CA TYR A 473 16.10 -11.32 6.39
C TYR A 473 15.29 -12.54 6.85
N LEU A 474 14.51 -13.15 5.95
CA LEU A 474 13.58 -14.23 6.27
C LEU A 474 14.29 -15.48 6.82
N GLN A 475 15.45 -15.85 6.26
CA GLN A 475 16.23 -17.01 6.71
C GLN A 475 16.76 -16.90 8.14
N ARG A 476 16.86 -15.67 8.66
CA ARG A 476 17.36 -15.38 10.03
C ARG A 476 16.22 -15.21 11.04
N LYS A 477 14.96 -15.32 10.63
CA LYS A 477 13.78 -15.18 11.51
C LYS A 477 13.21 -16.56 11.86
N ASN A 478 13.84 -17.27 12.81
CA ASN A 478 13.42 -18.62 13.21
C ASN A 478 13.09 -18.71 14.71
N THR A 479 13.59 -17.82 15.56
CA THR A 479 13.33 -17.79 16.99
C THR A 479 11.86 -17.51 17.29
N PRO A 480 11.08 -18.48 17.82
CA PRO A 480 9.66 -18.28 18.07
C PRO A 480 9.46 -17.40 19.30
N ILE A 481 8.49 -16.48 19.19
CA ILE A 481 7.94 -15.72 20.30
C ILE A 481 6.47 -16.14 20.42
N GLU A 482 6.15 -16.83 21.48
CA GLU A 482 4.79 -17.28 21.82
C GLU A 482 4.42 -16.71 23.19
N PHE A 483 3.63 -15.67 23.21
CA PHE A 483 3.21 -14.99 24.44
C PHE A 483 1.85 -14.36 24.24
N GLY A 484 0.91 -14.64 25.14
CA GLY A 484 -0.45 -14.12 25.04
C GLY A 484 -1.10 -14.48 23.70
N GLY A 485 -1.65 -13.51 23.00
CA GLY A 485 -2.28 -13.68 21.67
C GLY A 485 -1.32 -13.57 20.48
N VAL A 486 0.01 -13.56 20.70
CA VAL A 486 1.04 -13.34 19.67
C VAL A 486 1.85 -14.61 19.43
N SER A 487 2.08 -14.89 18.17
CA SER A 487 2.78 -16.09 17.70
C SER A 487 3.64 -15.75 16.46
N LEU A 488 4.74 -15.03 16.68
CA LEU A 488 5.65 -14.53 15.65
C LEU A 488 7.02 -15.22 15.73
N LYS A 489 7.80 -15.10 14.66
CA LYS A 489 9.23 -15.47 14.64
C LYS A 489 10.07 -14.21 14.50
N THR A 490 11.05 -14.06 15.37
CA THR A 490 12.02 -12.97 15.35
C THR A 490 13.39 -13.44 14.88
N PHE A 491 14.34 -12.50 14.75
CA PHE A 491 15.69 -12.80 14.33
C PHE A 491 16.42 -13.65 15.39
N ASP A 492 17.16 -14.66 14.93
CA ASP A 492 17.90 -15.60 15.79
C ASP A 492 19.03 -14.91 16.57
N ASP A 493 19.58 -13.82 16.02
CA ASP A 493 20.73 -13.07 16.54
C ASP A 493 20.37 -11.66 17.03
N ASP A 494 19.11 -11.39 17.36
CA ASP A 494 18.69 -10.08 17.86
C ASP A 494 18.75 -10.03 19.40
N PRO A 495 19.76 -9.35 20.00
CA PRO A 495 19.89 -9.26 21.45
C PRO A 495 18.72 -8.54 22.14
N ARG A 496 17.95 -7.77 21.39
CA ARG A 496 16.74 -7.09 21.90
C ARG A 496 15.66 -8.08 22.30
N THR A 497 15.64 -9.26 21.67
CA THR A 497 14.62 -10.29 21.92
C THR A 497 14.66 -10.79 23.36
N GLU A 498 15.83 -11.11 23.88
CA GLU A 498 16.01 -11.60 25.26
C GLU A 498 15.61 -10.53 26.27
N THR A 499 16.05 -9.28 26.05
CA THR A 499 15.68 -8.12 26.86
C THR A 499 14.15 -7.92 26.90
N PHE A 500 13.50 -7.97 25.74
CA PHE A 500 12.06 -7.75 25.62
C PHE A 500 11.25 -8.89 26.27
N VAL A 501 11.62 -10.14 26.01
CA VAL A 501 10.97 -11.31 26.60
C VAL A 501 11.18 -11.34 28.12
N GLY A 502 12.36 -10.97 28.60
CA GLY A 502 12.64 -10.82 30.03
C GLY A 502 11.71 -9.78 30.69
N ALA A 503 11.54 -8.63 30.04
CA ALA A 503 10.61 -7.60 30.50
C ALA A 503 9.15 -8.11 30.51
N LEU A 504 8.70 -8.79 29.46
CA LEU A 504 7.34 -9.36 29.39
C LEU A 504 7.08 -10.36 30.51
N ARG A 505 8.01 -11.26 30.80
CA ARG A 505 7.88 -12.24 31.89
C ARG A 505 7.75 -11.54 33.24
N TYR A 506 8.60 -10.54 33.50
CA TYR A 506 8.54 -9.76 34.74
C TYR A 506 7.21 -9.02 34.88
N LEU A 507 6.77 -8.33 33.82
CA LEU A 507 5.51 -7.58 33.82
C LEU A 507 4.30 -8.51 34.04
N SER A 508 4.29 -9.68 33.40
CA SER A 508 3.24 -10.68 33.56
C SER A 508 3.13 -11.22 34.99
N SER A 509 4.27 -11.37 35.69
CA SER A 509 4.30 -11.87 37.07
C SER A 509 4.08 -10.79 38.13
N THR A 510 4.36 -9.51 37.79
CA THR A 510 4.38 -8.41 38.76
C THR A 510 3.12 -7.56 38.71
N ILE A 511 2.55 -7.35 37.53
CA ILE A 511 1.37 -6.50 37.35
C ILE A 511 0.13 -7.38 37.32
N PRO A 512 -0.83 -7.21 38.26
CA PRO A 512 -2.10 -7.93 38.30
C PRO A 512 -2.88 -7.81 36.97
N GLU A 513 -3.77 -8.78 36.72
CA GLU A 513 -4.53 -8.85 35.46
C GLU A 513 -5.54 -7.71 35.28
N ASP A 514 -6.04 -7.17 36.36
CA ASP A 514 -6.98 -6.05 36.41
C ASP A 514 -6.31 -4.67 36.36
N GLU A 515 -4.98 -4.61 36.56
CA GLU A 515 -4.27 -3.34 36.50
C GLU A 515 -3.98 -2.88 35.07
N THR A 516 -3.96 -1.57 34.90
CA THR A 516 -3.64 -0.92 33.60
C THR A 516 -2.15 -0.62 33.49
N LEU A 517 -1.68 -0.52 32.26
CA LEU A 517 -0.26 -0.30 31.94
C LEU A 517 -0.11 0.76 30.85
N LEU A 518 0.56 1.88 31.16
CA LEU A 518 0.96 2.84 30.15
C LEU A 518 2.32 2.41 29.57
N VAL A 519 2.39 2.23 28.26
CA VAL A 519 3.66 1.93 27.54
C VAL A 519 4.00 3.06 26.61
N ILE A 520 5.21 3.62 26.75
CA ILE A 520 5.70 4.77 25.99
C ILE A 520 7.12 4.52 25.44
N PRO A 521 7.51 5.19 24.33
CA PRO A 521 6.65 5.96 23.43
C PRO A 521 5.87 5.07 22.45
N GLU A 522 6.38 3.90 22.12
CA GLU A 522 5.75 2.87 21.30
C GLU A 522 5.86 1.52 22.01
N GLY A 523 4.77 0.84 22.18
CA GLY A 523 4.78 -0.42 22.93
C GLY A 523 3.38 -1.01 23.11
N ALA A 524 2.43 -0.60 22.29
CA ALA A 524 1.09 -1.17 22.31
C ALA A 524 1.08 -2.70 22.16
N LEU A 525 2.16 -3.30 21.62
CA LEU A 525 2.34 -4.75 21.60
C LEU A 525 2.47 -5.34 23.02
N VAL A 526 3.14 -4.64 23.94
CA VAL A 526 3.26 -5.07 25.36
C VAL A 526 1.86 -5.14 25.98
N ASN A 527 1.04 -4.10 25.77
CA ASN A 527 -0.35 -4.10 26.21
C ASN A 527 -1.15 -5.27 25.63
N PHE A 528 -1.01 -5.51 24.33
CA PHE A 528 -1.72 -6.59 23.62
C PHE A 528 -1.29 -7.99 24.11
N ILE A 529 0.02 -8.21 24.24
CA ILE A 529 0.58 -9.50 24.70
C ILE A 529 0.17 -9.81 26.12
N LEU A 530 0.21 -8.82 27.01
CA LEU A 530 -0.05 -9.01 28.45
C LEU A 530 -1.54 -8.92 28.80
N ASP A 531 -2.39 -8.62 27.82
CA ASP A 531 -3.82 -8.33 28.05
C ASP A 531 -4.02 -7.23 29.10
N ARG A 532 -3.21 -6.17 29.04
CA ARG A 532 -3.26 -5.01 29.93
C ARG A 532 -3.68 -3.77 29.14
N ARG A 533 -4.77 -3.13 29.57
CA ARG A 533 -5.28 -1.92 28.90
C ARG A 533 -4.36 -0.74 29.19
N ASN A 534 -4.22 0.12 28.19
CA ASN A 534 -3.69 1.45 28.40
C ASN A 534 -4.75 2.32 29.08
N PRO A 535 -4.48 2.94 30.25
CA PRO A 535 -5.44 3.79 30.94
C PRO A 535 -5.71 5.12 30.22
N ALA A 536 -4.76 5.58 29.41
CA ALA A 536 -4.82 6.84 28.69
C ALA A 536 -5.46 6.69 27.30
N ARG A 537 -5.75 7.82 26.67
CA ARG A 537 -6.31 7.85 25.31
C ARG A 537 -5.25 7.61 24.22
N PHE A 538 -3.99 7.89 24.49
CA PHE A 538 -2.88 7.79 23.55
C PHE A 538 -2.09 6.50 23.77
N CYS A 539 -2.02 5.64 22.75
CA CYS A 539 -1.33 4.34 22.82
C CYS A 539 -0.01 4.31 22.02
N GLN A 540 0.30 5.38 21.30
CA GLN A 540 1.52 5.54 20.52
C GLN A 540 1.93 7.01 20.48
N LEU A 541 3.23 7.26 20.61
CA LEU A 541 3.83 8.60 20.64
C LEU A 541 4.97 8.66 19.62
N THR A 542 4.63 8.59 18.32
CA THR A 542 5.61 8.94 17.28
C THR A 542 5.69 10.46 17.14
N PRO A 543 6.73 11.01 16.48
CA PRO A 543 6.77 12.45 16.18
C PRO A 543 5.51 12.96 15.47
N THR A 544 4.88 12.09 14.67
CA THR A 544 3.64 12.41 13.94
C THR A 544 2.45 12.59 14.88
N GLU A 545 2.29 11.70 15.87
CA GLU A 545 1.23 11.82 16.88
C GLU A 545 1.47 13.03 17.79
N ILE A 546 2.69 13.22 18.26
CA ILE A 546 3.02 14.38 19.11
C ILE A 546 2.74 15.69 18.39
N ALA A 547 3.17 15.82 17.13
CA ALA A 547 2.88 17.01 16.33
C ALA A 547 1.39 17.18 15.99
N GLY A 548 0.67 16.07 15.81
CA GLY A 548 -0.75 16.07 15.44
C GLY A 548 -1.71 16.35 16.60
N PHE A 549 -1.37 15.90 17.81
CA PHE A 549 -2.21 16.04 19.00
C PHE A 549 -1.71 17.11 19.98
N GLY A 550 -0.41 17.41 19.97
CA GLY A 550 0.25 18.32 20.91
C GLY A 550 0.73 17.61 22.18
N GLU A 551 2.03 17.77 22.51
CA GLU A 551 2.65 17.09 23.65
C GLU A 551 1.96 17.41 25.00
N ARG A 552 1.62 18.69 25.22
CA ARG A 552 0.92 19.12 26.45
C ARG A 552 -0.45 18.47 26.61
N HIS A 553 -1.21 18.37 25.52
CA HIS A 553 -2.52 17.72 25.57
C HIS A 553 -2.38 16.22 25.91
N ILE A 554 -1.38 15.54 25.35
CA ILE A 554 -1.07 14.14 25.67
C ILE A 554 -0.66 14.02 27.15
N LEU A 555 0.19 14.91 27.65
CA LEU A 555 0.65 14.91 29.03
C LEU A 555 -0.51 15.15 30.04
N GLU A 556 -1.43 16.07 29.71
CA GLU A 556 -2.63 16.29 30.52
C GLU A 556 -3.50 15.03 30.62
N ASP A 557 -3.65 14.29 29.53
CA ASP A 557 -4.37 13.02 29.53
C ASP A 557 -3.66 11.97 30.37
N PHE A 558 -2.35 11.86 30.28
CA PHE A 558 -1.56 10.93 31.10
C PHE A 558 -1.64 11.25 32.60
N ARG A 559 -1.59 12.52 32.97
CA ARG A 559 -1.76 12.97 34.36
C ARG A 559 -3.16 12.66 34.89
N ARG A 560 -4.18 12.84 34.05
CA ARG A 560 -5.59 12.51 34.39
C ARG A 560 -5.78 11.01 34.55
N ALA A 561 -5.19 10.21 33.64
CA ALA A 561 -5.24 8.75 33.69
C ALA A 561 -4.47 8.18 34.89
N SER A 562 -3.44 8.91 35.37
CA SER A 562 -2.71 8.60 36.60
C SER A 562 -2.23 7.14 36.70
N PRO A 563 -1.52 6.62 35.70
CA PRO A 563 -1.13 5.20 35.66
C PRO A 563 -0.24 4.84 36.86
N LYS A 564 -0.47 3.68 37.48
CA LYS A 564 0.40 3.14 38.53
C LYS A 564 1.72 2.64 37.97
N TRP A 565 1.67 2.10 36.76
CA TRP A 565 2.81 1.51 36.06
C TRP A 565 3.03 2.16 34.70
N ILE A 566 4.29 2.52 34.42
CA ILE A 566 4.75 2.98 33.11
C ILE A 566 5.87 2.07 32.64
N VAL A 567 5.82 1.64 31.39
CA VAL A 567 6.89 0.94 30.70
C VAL A 567 7.48 1.85 29.65
N LEU A 568 8.76 2.17 29.79
CA LEU A 568 9.53 2.95 28.84
C LEU A 568 10.33 1.98 27.96
N VAL A 569 9.98 1.88 26.68
CA VAL A 569 10.70 1.09 25.69
C VAL A 569 11.63 2.00 24.90
N HIS A 570 12.87 1.58 24.66
CA HIS A 570 13.79 2.36 23.83
C HIS A 570 13.20 2.63 22.44
N LYS A 571 13.25 3.90 22.04
CA LYS A 571 12.82 4.31 20.68
C LYS A 571 13.70 5.43 20.14
N TYR A 572 14.26 5.14 18.96
CA TYR A 572 14.95 6.12 18.12
C TYR A 572 14.20 6.27 16.81
N THR A 573 13.68 7.45 16.53
CA THR A 573 13.05 7.83 15.27
C THR A 573 13.93 8.86 14.58
N VAL A 574 14.71 8.41 13.62
CA VAL A 574 15.73 9.23 12.95
C VAL A 574 15.19 10.60 12.53
N PRO A 575 15.81 11.71 12.95
CA PRO A 575 17.10 11.81 13.66
C PRO A 575 17.01 11.95 15.18
N VAL A 576 15.84 11.81 15.82
CA VAL A 576 15.57 12.16 17.21
C VAL A 576 15.28 10.96 18.11
N LEU A 577 15.71 11.05 19.38
CA LEU A 577 15.31 10.15 20.45
C LEU A 577 14.07 10.68 21.17
N PHE A 578 13.21 9.80 21.66
CA PHE A 578 12.15 10.21 22.57
C PHE A 578 12.73 10.85 23.83
N GLY A 579 12.15 11.98 24.23
CA GLY A 579 12.69 12.79 25.35
C GLY A 579 13.58 13.94 24.92
N GLU A 580 13.96 14.05 23.65
CA GLU A 580 14.59 15.25 23.09
C GLU A 580 13.55 16.37 22.88
N PRO A 581 14.01 17.64 22.76
CA PRO A 581 13.13 18.76 22.44
C PRO A 581 12.25 18.43 21.22
N GLU A 582 10.96 18.80 21.28
CA GLU A 582 9.95 18.53 20.26
C GLU A 582 9.52 17.05 20.12
N TYR A 583 10.12 16.13 20.87
CA TYR A 583 9.74 14.73 20.84
C TYR A 583 9.64 14.10 22.24
N GLY A 584 8.64 14.50 23.01
CA GLY A 584 8.30 13.85 24.28
C GLY A 584 9.12 14.31 25.49
N SER A 585 9.80 15.47 25.41
CA SER A 585 10.64 15.98 26.50
C SER A 585 9.84 16.32 27.76
N GLU A 586 8.66 16.94 27.62
CA GLU A 586 7.79 17.27 28.76
C GLU A 586 7.19 15.99 29.38
N ILE A 587 6.84 15.02 28.54
CA ILE A 587 6.32 13.71 29.01
C ILE A 587 7.42 12.95 29.79
N LEU A 588 8.64 12.88 29.26
CA LEU A 588 9.72 12.17 29.93
C LEU A 588 10.14 12.87 31.23
N ALA A 589 10.14 14.20 31.28
CA ALA A 589 10.38 14.98 32.49
C ALA A 589 9.33 14.68 33.57
N TRP A 590 8.06 14.60 33.19
CA TRP A 590 6.97 14.21 34.08
C TRP A 590 7.17 12.79 34.64
N VAL A 591 7.50 11.81 33.79
CA VAL A 591 7.78 10.44 34.26
C VAL A 591 8.90 10.43 35.30
N ARG A 592 9.99 11.14 35.03
CA ARG A 592 11.14 11.22 35.97
C ARG A 592 10.82 11.92 37.29
N SER A 593 9.85 12.83 37.31
CA SER A 593 9.48 13.57 38.54
C SER A 593 8.46 12.84 39.42
N GLU A 594 7.56 12.02 38.83
CA GLU A 594 6.46 11.40 39.58
C GLU A 594 6.62 9.88 39.76
N TYR A 595 7.59 9.26 39.07
CA TYR A 595 7.80 7.82 39.10
C TYR A 595 9.25 7.48 39.45
N ARG A 596 9.45 6.28 40.04
CA ARG A 596 10.78 5.69 40.25
C ARG A 596 10.98 4.48 39.35
N VAL A 597 12.22 4.23 38.93
CA VAL A 597 12.58 3.00 38.21
C VAL A 597 12.47 1.82 39.17
N GLU A 598 11.62 0.88 38.88
CA GLU A 598 11.44 -0.37 39.60
C GLU A 598 12.36 -1.46 39.06
N ARG A 599 12.49 -1.54 37.73
CA ARG A 599 13.32 -2.55 37.04
C ARG A 599 13.86 -2.03 35.72
N LEU A 600 15.09 -2.43 35.39
CA LEU A 600 15.71 -2.22 34.08
C LEU A 600 16.02 -3.58 33.44
N PHE A 601 15.72 -3.71 32.16
CA PHE A 601 16.07 -4.82 31.29
C PHE A 601 16.91 -4.30 30.12
N GLY A 602 18.04 -4.96 29.84
CA GLY A 602 19.00 -4.52 28.83
C GLY A 602 19.76 -3.26 29.21
N GLU A 603 20.08 -2.43 28.24
CA GLU A 603 20.75 -1.15 28.44
C GLU A 603 19.77 -0.06 28.88
N GLU A 604 20.30 1.04 29.44
CA GLU A 604 19.46 2.20 29.74
C GLU A 604 18.80 2.73 28.45
N PRO A 605 17.46 2.73 28.35
CA PRO A 605 16.77 3.20 27.15
C PRO A 605 16.99 4.71 26.98
N LEU A 606 16.98 5.18 25.74
CA LEU A 606 17.10 6.59 25.34
C LEU A 606 18.46 7.23 25.65
N ARG A 607 19.47 6.45 26.03
CA ARG A 607 20.83 6.97 26.26
C ARG A 607 21.54 7.26 24.93
N THR A 608 21.46 6.37 23.98
CA THR A 608 22.03 6.52 22.63
C THR A 608 21.09 5.91 21.57
N PRO A 609 21.21 6.31 20.29
CA PRO A 609 20.40 5.71 19.21
C PRO A 609 20.52 4.19 19.06
N ARG A 610 21.58 3.57 19.60
CA ARG A 610 21.86 2.13 19.47
C ARG A 610 21.60 1.32 20.72
N SER A 611 21.43 1.98 21.88
CA SER A 611 21.10 1.30 23.13
C SER A 611 19.67 0.73 23.04
N PHE A 612 19.46 -0.49 23.52
CA PHE A 612 18.13 -1.05 23.62
C PHE A 612 17.87 -1.54 25.04
N GLY A 613 16.79 -1.07 25.61
CA GLY A 613 16.35 -1.48 26.93
C GLY A 613 14.91 -1.14 27.19
N VAL A 614 14.39 -1.71 28.26
CA VAL A 614 13.04 -1.52 28.78
C VAL A 614 13.13 -1.17 30.25
N GLN A 615 12.60 -0.02 30.64
CA GLN A 615 12.48 0.38 32.05
C GLN A 615 11.03 0.26 32.49
N VAL A 616 10.83 -0.37 33.65
CA VAL A 616 9.55 -0.42 34.34
C VAL A 616 9.58 0.62 35.45
N TRP A 617 8.62 1.53 35.41
CA TRP A 617 8.48 2.63 36.36
C TRP A 617 7.22 2.44 37.20
N LYS A 618 7.32 2.73 38.49
CA LYS A 618 6.21 2.69 39.44
C LYS A 618 5.99 4.05 40.03
N ARG A 619 4.75 4.47 40.16
CA ARG A 619 4.40 5.78 40.71
C ARG A 619 4.93 5.94 42.15
N LEU A 620 5.47 7.12 42.47
CA LEU A 620 5.75 7.52 43.82
C LEU A 620 4.41 7.72 44.56
N ASN A 621 4.33 7.22 45.79
CA ASN A 621 3.11 7.34 46.62
C ASN A 621 2.87 8.79 47.01
#